data_da76bdd84f4e9cef54b72c078f902c0d
#
_entry.id   da76bdd84f4e9cef54b72c078f902c0d
#
_cell.length_a   1.000
_cell.length_b   1.000
_cell.length_c   1.000
_cell.angle_alpha   90.00
_cell.angle_beta   90.00
_cell.angle_gamma   90.00
#
_symmetry.space_group_name_H-M   'P 1'
#
loop_
_entity.id
_entity.type
_entity.pdbx_description
1 polymer ?
#
loop_
_entity_poly.entity_id
_entity_poly.type
_entity_poly.pdbx_seq_one_letter_code
_entity_poly.pdbx_strand_id
1 'polypeptide(L)'
;MNRTLSLLVSLSLCLYSAIAVRADDPVGFSGAEFLLPHDANVVNVKNFGAVGDGKTDDTAAIQSAYSHTGLIYFPNGVYLISDTIKAPTRPGGVPSRRIIQGQSREGTIIRLKDSADGFGDAAAPKPMIVTSWRIAQAFRNAVRDVTIDIGAGNAGAVALEFFASNTGQVWNVALRSSDPAGAGYAGLNMFGDNGPLLVRGLSVAGFDYGIISDCNQLATFEHVRLARQRKIGFLSRNKSIVRGLVSDNEVSAVVASGQGFTLLDAELRRPGVSDGTAIELQGEVSALLRDVSAHGYRSLARTPSQTLADPLVREWTSKPVIRVTDASPRGTLRLPIEETPALSVEPLEKWVSVTRFPPGELWVERKGRHRKENWAPALQAAVDSGASTIYFPAGRTYLMHGDVHIRGSVKHVIGLESVAAVVDPSLSGARLIVEGDAGDPLLIERFDSMYSKWTVENRSKRRLVLRHLFADEISLGNGAGDVFLDDVYTHFLDINGQKVWARGLNMEHSVNIEIERSPRPNCVNAGGQLWILGLKTEQARTKIRTVQAGRSEVYSYVLANVASNPLPMFENCDAVTTVSVVESVLRRAPFRVLLENQCGSARASETRATMKLEGTTGAAIPLMTAGCDKMR
;
A
#
# COMPACT_ATOMS: atom_id res chain seq x y z
N MET A 1 -74.57 -32.56 -10.36
CA MET A 1 -73.45 -32.91 -9.48
C MET A 1 -72.20 -32.51 -10.20
N ASN A 2 -71.78 -31.26 -9.96
CA ASN A 2 -70.59 -30.67 -10.59
C ASN A 2 -69.40 -30.85 -9.65
N ARG A 3 -68.30 -31.40 -10.15
CA ARG A 3 -66.98 -31.37 -9.52
C ARG A 3 -66.08 -30.47 -10.34
N THR A 4 -65.81 -29.30 -9.85
CA THR A 4 -64.84 -28.36 -10.35
C THR A 4 -63.43 -28.83 -9.92
N LEU A 5 -62.55 -29.05 -10.88
CA LEU A 5 -61.14 -29.35 -10.66
C LEU A 5 -60.39 -28.02 -10.61
N SER A 6 -59.86 -27.67 -9.43
CA SER A 6 -58.97 -26.50 -9.27
C SER A 6 -57.54 -26.91 -9.58
N LEU A 7 -56.99 -26.33 -10.64
CA LEU A 7 -55.53 -26.39 -10.93
C LEU A 7 -54.78 -25.43 -10.03
N LEU A 8 -54.00 -25.96 -9.10
CA LEU A 8 -53.01 -25.21 -8.34
C LEU A 8 -51.71 -25.07 -9.19
N VAL A 9 -51.52 -23.89 -9.76
CA VAL A 9 -50.26 -23.51 -10.35
C VAL A 9 -49.36 -23.02 -9.19
N SER A 10 -48.40 -23.86 -8.79
CA SER A 10 -47.35 -23.48 -7.86
C SER A 10 -46.34 -22.61 -8.58
N LEU A 11 -46.40 -21.28 -8.35
CA LEU A 11 -45.33 -20.35 -8.69
C LEU A 11 -44.19 -20.58 -7.71
N SER A 12 -43.13 -21.30 -8.14
CA SER A 12 -41.86 -21.30 -7.45
C SER A 12 -41.20 -19.94 -7.67
N LEU A 13 -41.39 -19.02 -6.74
CA LEU A 13 -40.51 -17.86 -6.63
C LEU A 13 -39.14 -18.37 -6.17
N CYS A 14 -38.18 -18.47 -7.11
CA CYS A 14 -36.78 -18.50 -6.77
C CYS A 14 -36.41 -17.16 -6.15
N LEU A 15 -36.51 -17.07 -4.84
CA LEU A 15 -35.83 -16.05 -4.05
C LEU A 15 -34.31 -16.29 -4.23
N TYR A 16 -33.70 -15.61 -5.20
CA TYR A 16 -32.27 -15.36 -5.18
C TYR A 16 -32.00 -14.51 -3.93
N SER A 17 -31.71 -15.16 -2.82
CA SER A 17 -31.04 -14.54 -1.70
C SER A 17 -29.73 -13.99 -2.23
N ALA A 18 -29.68 -12.70 -2.53
CA ALA A 18 -28.44 -11.99 -2.55
C ALA A 18 -27.83 -12.21 -1.15
N ILE A 19 -26.91 -13.17 -1.04
CA ILE A 19 -26.02 -13.27 0.09
C ILE A 19 -25.21 -11.97 0.04
N ALA A 20 -25.75 -10.95 0.70
CA ALA A 20 -24.95 -9.83 1.13
C ALA A 20 -23.87 -10.48 2.01
N VAL A 21 -22.68 -10.69 1.44
CA VAL A 21 -21.49 -10.99 2.21
C VAL A 21 -21.35 -9.78 3.14
N ARG A 22 -21.94 -9.89 4.34
CA ARG A 22 -21.58 -9.02 5.44
C ARG A 22 -20.10 -9.28 5.67
N ALA A 23 -19.31 -8.46 5.01
CA ALA A 23 -17.92 -8.34 5.32
C ALA A 23 -17.85 -7.86 6.75
N ASP A 24 -17.44 -8.73 7.68
CA ASP A 24 -16.77 -8.25 8.88
C ASP A 24 -15.61 -7.43 8.34
N ASP A 25 -15.74 -6.12 8.44
CA ASP A 25 -14.74 -5.17 7.96
C ASP A 25 -13.74 -4.96 9.11
N PRO A 26 -12.62 -5.70 9.15
CA PRO A 26 -11.68 -5.63 10.26
C PRO A 26 -10.97 -4.28 10.35
N VAL A 27 -11.18 -3.39 9.37
CA VAL A 27 -10.45 -2.13 9.22
C VAL A 27 -11.39 -0.91 9.23
N GLY A 28 -12.71 -1.11 9.37
CA GLY A 28 -13.69 -0.01 9.46
C GLY A 28 -13.87 0.79 8.17
N PHE A 29 -13.72 0.14 7.00
CA PHE A 29 -13.90 0.79 5.70
C PHE A 29 -15.37 0.94 5.28
N SER A 30 -16.25 0.06 5.76
CA SER A 30 -17.64 0.07 5.34
C SER A 30 -18.42 1.27 5.90
N GLY A 31 -19.17 1.95 5.04
CA GLY A 31 -20.00 3.09 5.39
C GLY A 31 -19.27 4.41 5.64
N ALA A 32 -17.95 4.46 5.51
CA ALA A 32 -17.21 5.72 5.57
C ALA A 32 -17.44 6.55 4.31
N GLU A 33 -17.76 7.83 4.47
CA GLU A 33 -17.87 8.79 3.37
C GLU A 33 -16.71 9.79 3.42
N PHE A 34 -16.08 10.01 2.27
CA PHE A 34 -15.09 11.05 2.07
C PHE A 34 -15.75 12.30 1.50
N LEU A 35 -16.15 13.19 2.38
CA LEU A 35 -16.72 14.48 2.02
C LEU A 35 -15.63 15.54 1.96
N LEU A 36 -15.86 16.58 1.13
CA LEU A 36 -14.89 17.65 0.90
C LEU A 36 -15.55 19.03 1.10
N PRO A 37 -14.83 20.00 1.69
CA PRO A 37 -15.23 21.39 1.69
C PRO A 37 -15.38 21.92 0.25
N HIS A 38 -16.27 22.90 0.06
CA HIS A 38 -16.52 23.49 -1.27
C HIS A 38 -15.29 24.18 -1.89
N ASP A 39 -14.37 24.66 -1.04
CA ASP A 39 -13.11 25.31 -1.41
C ASP A 39 -11.89 24.37 -1.39
N ALA A 40 -12.13 23.04 -1.34
CA ALA A 40 -11.08 22.02 -1.40
C ALA A 40 -10.26 22.05 -2.72
N ASN A 41 -10.76 22.72 -3.74
CA ASN A 41 -10.11 22.93 -5.05
C ASN A 41 -9.71 21.60 -5.74
N VAL A 42 -10.54 20.58 -5.63
CA VAL A 42 -10.35 19.29 -6.28
C VAL A 42 -11.02 19.24 -7.66
N VAL A 43 -10.58 18.31 -8.50
CA VAL A 43 -11.20 18.06 -9.81
C VAL A 43 -12.46 17.22 -9.61
N ASN A 44 -13.63 17.87 -9.54
CA ASN A 44 -14.91 17.15 -9.42
C ASN A 44 -15.44 16.79 -10.81
N VAL A 45 -15.72 15.50 -11.06
CA VAL A 45 -16.20 15.01 -12.37
C VAL A 45 -17.53 15.66 -12.80
N LYS A 46 -18.37 16.08 -11.84
CA LYS A 46 -19.62 16.79 -12.11
C LYS A 46 -19.38 18.12 -12.83
N ASN A 47 -18.28 18.80 -12.56
CA ASN A 47 -17.90 20.06 -13.21
C ASN A 47 -17.50 19.88 -14.69
N PHE A 48 -17.31 18.63 -15.13
CA PHE A 48 -17.00 18.27 -16.52
C PHE A 48 -18.19 17.68 -17.26
N GLY A 49 -19.37 17.64 -16.60
CA GLY A 49 -20.61 17.18 -17.19
C GLY A 49 -21.00 15.73 -16.86
N ALA A 50 -20.25 15.03 -15.99
CA ALA A 50 -20.63 13.70 -15.56
C ALA A 50 -21.94 13.73 -14.76
N VAL A 51 -22.92 12.90 -15.14
CA VAL A 51 -24.24 12.86 -14.52
C VAL A 51 -24.31 11.86 -13.37
N GLY A 52 -23.77 10.65 -13.55
CA GLY A 52 -23.74 9.62 -12.53
C GLY A 52 -25.12 9.07 -12.18
N ASP A 53 -26.05 8.99 -13.14
CA ASP A 53 -27.43 8.50 -12.99
C ASP A 53 -27.60 7.02 -13.40
N GLY A 54 -26.50 6.35 -13.82
CA GLY A 54 -26.50 4.97 -14.30
C GLY A 54 -27.11 4.78 -15.69
N LYS A 55 -27.39 5.85 -16.42
CA LYS A 55 -28.03 5.82 -17.74
C LYS A 55 -27.26 6.63 -18.77
N THR A 56 -26.86 7.84 -18.40
CA THR A 56 -26.08 8.74 -19.24
C THR A 56 -24.66 8.19 -19.40
N ASP A 57 -24.13 8.22 -20.63
CA ASP A 57 -22.74 7.85 -20.88
C ASP A 57 -21.81 8.98 -20.42
N ASP A 58 -21.14 8.78 -19.30
CA ASP A 58 -20.25 9.73 -18.67
C ASP A 58 -18.79 9.62 -19.16
N THR A 59 -18.51 8.76 -20.15
CA THR A 59 -17.13 8.47 -20.64
C THR A 59 -16.35 9.73 -20.98
N ALA A 60 -16.91 10.61 -21.81
CA ALA A 60 -16.23 11.83 -22.28
C ALA A 60 -15.99 12.82 -21.12
N ALA A 61 -16.97 12.99 -20.23
CA ALA A 61 -16.88 13.87 -19.08
C ALA A 61 -15.80 13.40 -18.10
N ILE A 62 -15.79 12.08 -17.77
CA ILE A 62 -14.79 11.48 -16.89
C ILE A 62 -13.40 11.53 -17.54
N GLN A 63 -13.28 11.22 -18.85
CA GLN A 63 -12.02 11.30 -19.57
C GLN A 63 -11.46 12.73 -19.57
N SER A 64 -12.32 13.75 -19.67
CA SER A 64 -11.93 15.15 -19.56
C SER A 64 -11.42 15.50 -18.16
N ALA A 65 -12.13 15.12 -17.11
CA ALA A 65 -11.70 15.27 -15.72
C ALA A 65 -10.37 14.53 -15.47
N TYR A 66 -10.23 13.30 -15.98
CA TYR A 66 -9.05 12.46 -15.81
C TYR A 66 -7.81 12.96 -16.58
N SER A 67 -7.98 13.93 -17.47
CA SER A 67 -6.85 14.63 -18.10
C SER A 67 -6.05 15.51 -17.13
N HIS A 68 -6.63 15.87 -15.99
CA HIS A 68 -6.01 16.68 -14.94
C HIS A 68 -5.17 15.80 -14.00
N THR A 69 -4.28 16.41 -13.24
CA THR A 69 -3.52 15.78 -12.14
C THR A 69 -4.12 16.16 -10.79
N GLY A 70 -3.78 15.40 -9.75
CA GLY A 70 -4.26 15.61 -8.40
C GLY A 70 -5.48 14.75 -8.09
N LEU A 71 -6.29 15.20 -7.16
CA LEU A 71 -7.45 14.49 -6.66
C LEU A 71 -8.65 14.68 -7.57
N ILE A 72 -9.06 13.61 -8.25
CA ILE A 72 -10.23 13.54 -9.14
C ILE A 72 -11.37 12.91 -8.36
N TYR A 73 -12.33 13.73 -7.97
CA TYR A 73 -13.40 13.38 -7.04
C TYR A 73 -14.67 12.98 -7.76
N PHE A 74 -15.22 11.85 -7.33
CA PHE A 74 -16.48 11.28 -7.78
C PHE A 74 -17.49 11.30 -6.61
N PRO A 75 -18.45 12.23 -6.57
CA PRO A 75 -19.58 12.13 -5.65
C PRO A 75 -20.34 10.81 -5.82
N ASN A 76 -21.11 10.40 -4.81
CA ASN A 76 -21.95 9.20 -4.92
C ASN A 76 -22.84 9.28 -6.18
N GLY A 77 -22.91 8.17 -6.91
CA GLY A 77 -23.62 8.02 -8.16
C GLY A 77 -23.15 6.80 -8.95
N VAL A 78 -23.90 6.42 -9.97
CA VAL A 78 -23.52 5.35 -10.91
C VAL A 78 -23.09 5.99 -12.22
N TYR A 79 -21.79 6.03 -12.46
CA TYR A 79 -21.19 6.62 -13.65
C TYR A 79 -21.04 5.56 -14.74
N LEU A 80 -21.93 5.59 -15.74
CA LEU A 80 -21.89 4.66 -16.85
C LEU A 80 -20.78 5.08 -17.83
N ILE A 81 -19.92 4.14 -18.22
CA ILE A 81 -18.92 4.37 -19.26
C ILE A 81 -19.03 3.33 -20.36
N SER A 82 -18.63 3.69 -21.58
CA SER A 82 -18.66 2.80 -22.76
C SER A 82 -17.28 2.48 -23.31
N ASP A 83 -16.23 3.12 -22.84
CA ASP A 83 -14.84 2.91 -23.27
C ASP A 83 -13.85 3.10 -22.11
N THR A 84 -12.58 2.78 -22.39
CA THR A 84 -11.45 2.89 -21.45
C THR A 84 -11.23 4.34 -21.00
N ILE A 85 -11.16 4.54 -19.67
CA ILE A 85 -10.68 5.78 -19.05
C ILE A 85 -9.18 5.65 -18.85
N LYS A 86 -8.39 6.53 -19.48
CA LYS A 86 -6.92 6.52 -19.42
C LYS A 86 -6.34 7.92 -19.39
N ALA A 87 -5.19 8.05 -18.75
CA ALA A 87 -4.48 9.33 -18.77
C ALA A 87 -4.03 9.72 -20.19
N PRO A 88 -4.10 11.00 -20.56
CA PRO A 88 -3.66 11.45 -21.87
C PRO A 88 -2.17 11.20 -22.07
N THR A 89 -1.81 10.73 -23.26
CA THR A 89 -0.41 10.59 -23.68
C THR A 89 0.15 11.98 -24.03
N ARG A 90 1.10 12.45 -23.23
CA ARG A 90 1.89 13.65 -23.56
C ARG A 90 3.28 13.22 -24.02
N PRO A 91 3.85 13.80 -25.08
CA PRO A 91 5.23 13.50 -25.46
C PRO A 91 6.18 13.70 -24.26
N GLY A 92 6.92 12.65 -23.89
CA GLY A 92 7.88 12.68 -22.78
C GLY A 92 7.31 12.65 -21.35
N GLY A 93 5.99 12.75 -21.16
CA GLY A 93 5.36 12.73 -19.83
C GLY A 93 4.90 11.35 -19.40
N VAL A 94 5.11 11.00 -18.13
CA VAL A 94 4.53 9.82 -17.50
C VAL A 94 3.29 10.23 -16.68
N PRO A 95 2.13 9.60 -16.88
CA PRO A 95 0.96 9.87 -16.05
C PRO A 95 1.25 9.52 -14.59
N SER A 96 1.28 10.54 -13.75
CA SER A 96 1.57 10.44 -12.34
C SER A 96 0.69 11.40 -11.54
N ARG A 97 0.57 11.16 -10.24
CA ARG A 97 -0.21 12.02 -9.32
C ARG A 97 -1.66 12.16 -9.76
N ARG A 98 -2.28 11.05 -10.20
CA ARG A 98 -3.70 10.97 -10.52
C ARG A 98 -4.39 10.08 -9.52
N ILE A 99 -5.29 10.66 -8.79
CA ILE A 99 -5.98 10.00 -7.71
C ILE A 99 -7.46 9.96 -8.02
N ILE A 100 -8.00 8.78 -8.31
CA ILE A 100 -9.44 8.55 -8.35
C ILE A 100 -9.93 8.40 -6.92
N GLN A 101 -10.78 9.32 -6.49
CA GLN A 101 -11.36 9.34 -5.15
C GLN A 101 -12.88 9.33 -5.25
N GLY A 102 -13.50 8.23 -4.87
CA GLY A 102 -14.95 8.18 -4.65
C GLY A 102 -15.35 8.83 -3.33
N GLN A 103 -16.59 9.27 -3.24
CA GLN A 103 -17.18 9.72 -1.97
C GLN A 103 -17.30 8.53 -1.00
N SER A 104 -17.78 7.38 -1.49
CA SER A 104 -17.81 6.13 -0.73
C SER A 104 -17.70 4.92 -1.67
N ARG A 105 -17.17 3.81 -1.17
CA ARG A 105 -17.04 2.59 -1.97
C ARG A 105 -18.36 2.06 -2.49
N GLU A 106 -19.38 2.08 -1.64
CA GLU A 106 -20.71 1.54 -1.97
C GLU A 106 -21.54 2.52 -2.80
N GLY A 107 -21.38 3.82 -2.59
CA GLY A 107 -22.16 4.86 -3.26
C GLY A 107 -21.58 5.36 -4.57
N THR A 108 -20.25 5.28 -4.75
CA THR A 108 -19.59 5.70 -5.99
C THR A 108 -19.29 4.48 -6.85
N ILE A 109 -19.98 4.33 -7.97
CA ILE A 109 -19.86 3.19 -8.86
C ILE A 109 -19.49 3.67 -10.27
N ILE A 110 -18.34 3.25 -10.78
CA ILE A 110 -17.96 3.42 -12.19
C ILE A 110 -18.30 2.10 -12.89
N ARG A 111 -19.31 2.13 -13.78
CA ARG A 111 -19.84 0.94 -14.43
C ARG A 111 -19.61 0.97 -15.93
N LEU A 112 -19.07 -0.13 -16.48
CA LEU A 112 -19.00 -0.35 -17.91
C LEU A 112 -20.39 -0.74 -18.44
N LYS A 113 -20.79 -0.18 -19.58
CA LYS A 113 -21.99 -0.56 -20.32
C LYS A 113 -21.97 -2.06 -20.61
N ASP A 114 -23.14 -2.70 -20.51
CA ASP A 114 -23.26 -4.11 -20.86
C ASP A 114 -22.91 -4.32 -22.34
N SER A 115 -22.14 -5.36 -22.64
CA SER A 115 -21.66 -5.70 -23.99
C SER A 115 -20.98 -4.51 -24.70
N ALA A 116 -20.12 -3.79 -23.99
CA ALA A 116 -19.40 -2.62 -24.54
C ALA A 116 -18.41 -3.05 -25.64
N ASP A 117 -18.29 -2.21 -26.66
CA ASP A 117 -17.46 -2.51 -27.84
C ASP A 117 -15.98 -2.74 -27.49
N GLY A 118 -15.44 -3.88 -27.93
CA GLY A 118 -14.06 -4.27 -27.69
C GLY A 118 -13.78 -4.89 -26.32
N PHE A 119 -14.78 -5.10 -25.44
CA PHE A 119 -14.62 -5.72 -24.13
C PHE A 119 -15.10 -7.18 -24.07
N GLY A 120 -15.67 -7.71 -25.15
CA GLY A 120 -16.22 -9.07 -25.19
C GLY A 120 -15.18 -10.19 -25.36
N ASP A 121 -13.98 -9.90 -25.89
CA ASP A 121 -12.98 -10.90 -26.24
C ASP A 121 -11.95 -11.13 -25.12
N ALA A 122 -12.05 -12.28 -24.44
CA ALA A 122 -11.09 -12.67 -23.40
C ALA A 122 -9.67 -13.01 -23.93
N ALA A 123 -9.51 -13.23 -25.25
CA ALA A 123 -8.19 -13.42 -25.86
C ALA A 123 -7.47 -12.09 -26.14
N ALA A 124 -8.22 -10.98 -26.16
CA ALA A 124 -7.71 -9.62 -26.33
C ALA A 124 -8.20 -8.70 -25.19
N PRO A 125 -7.71 -8.89 -23.93
CA PRO A 125 -8.23 -8.18 -22.79
C PRO A 125 -8.08 -6.67 -22.92
N LYS A 126 -9.14 -5.94 -22.52
CA LYS A 126 -9.18 -4.47 -22.58
C LYS A 126 -9.49 -3.88 -21.20
N PRO A 127 -8.67 -2.94 -20.67
CA PRO A 127 -8.92 -2.35 -19.37
C PRO A 127 -9.99 -1.27 -19.40
N MET A 128 -10.84 -1.23 -18.37
CA MET A 128 -11.79 -0.15 -18.12
C MET A 128 -11.10 1.14 -17.67
N ILE A 129 -10.20 1.02 -16.70
CA ILE A 129 -9.46 2.14 -16.12
C ILE A 129 -7.98 1.81 -16.16
N VAL A 130 -7.17 2.74 -16.68
CA VAL A 130 -5.70 2.65 -16.73
C VAL A 130 -5.11 3.87 -16.05
N THR A 131 -4.32 3.67 -14.98
CA THR A 131 -3.77 4.78 -14.21
C THR A 131 -2.51 5.37 -14.83
N SER A 132 -1.74 4.57 -15.58
CA SER A 132 -0.57 5.04 -16.34
C SER A 132 -0.29 4.12 -17.51
N TRP A 133 0.47 4.61 -18.49
CA TRP A 133 0.92 3.83 -19.65
C TRP A 133 2.44 3.62 -19.66
N ARG A 134 3.15 4.29 -18.78
CA ARG A 134 4.58 4.10 -18.50
C ARG A 134 4.76 3.82 -17.03
N ILE A 135 5.62 2.87 -16.77
CA ILE A 135 5.99 2.36 -15.47
C ILE A 135 7.25 3.08 -14.95
N ALA A 136 7.75 2.78 -13.78
CA ALA A 136 8.93 3.39 -13.13
C ALA A 136 8.81 4.86 -12.69
N GLN A 137 7.94 5.67 -13.26
CA GLN A 137 7.73 7.08 -12.89
C GLN A 137 6.24 7.43 -12.69
N ALA A 138 5.40 6.43 -12.54
CA ALA A 138 3.97 6.60 -12.26
C ALA A 138 3.73 6.99 -10.80
N PHE A 139 4.41 8.05 -10.33
CA PHE A 139 4.43 8.44 -8.92
C PHE A 139 3.05 8.74 -8.37
N ARG A 140 2.73 8.18 -7.20
CA ARG A 140 1.60 8.54 -6.36
C ARG A 140 0.22 8.37 -7.00
N ASN A 141 0.05 7.52 -8.02
CA ASN A 141 -1.28 7.20 -8.50
C ASN A 141 -2.05 6.43 -7.41
N ALA A 142 -3.35 6.73 -7.29
CA ALA A 142 -4.20 6.03 -6.33
C ALA A 142 -5.63 5.86 -6.85
N VAL A 143 -6.31 4.83 -6.36
CA VAL A 143 -7.75 4.58 -6.54
C VAL A 143 -8.33 4.27 -5.17
N ARG A 144 -9.33 5.06 -4.74
CA ARG A 144 -9.85 4.98 -3.36
C ARG A 144 -11.36 5.11 -3.30
N ASP A 145 -11.97 4.38 -2.37
CA ASP A 145 -13.36 4.51 -1.97
C ASP A 145 -14.36 4.43 -3.15
N VAL A 146 -14.17 3.46 -4.06
CA VAL A 146 -14.96 3.32 -5.28
C VAL A 146 -15.24 1.86 -5.61
N THR A 147 -16.40 1.60 -6.21
CA THR A 147 -16.71 0.34 -6.89
C THR A 147 -16.50 0.49 -8.39
N ILE A 148 -15.76 -0.43 -8.99
CA ILE A 148 -15.60 -0.57 -10.45
C ILE A 148 -16.32 -1.85 -10.89
N ASP A 149 -17.34 -1.69 -11.72
CA ASP A 149 -18.21 -2.76 -12.19
C ASP A 149 -18.08 -2.92 -13.71
N ILE A 150 -17.65 -4.07 -14.15
CA ILE A 150 -17.48 -4.31 -15.59
C ILE A 150 -18.79 -4.58 -16.34
N GLY A 151 -19.97 -4.51 -15.68
CA GLY A 151 -21.25 -4.83 -16.32
C GLY A 151 -21.37 -6.31 -16.70
N ALA A 152 -22.25 -6.62 -17.65
CA ALA A 152 -22.46 -7.95 -18.19
C ALA A 152 -22.03 -8.05 -19.67
N GLY A 153 -21.68 -9.25 -20.15
CA GLY A 153 -21.29 -9.49 -21.54
C GLY A 153 -19.89 -8.96 -21.93
N ASN A 154 -19.05 -8.61 -20.94
CA ASN A 154 -17.72 -8.02 -21.13
C ASN A 154 -16.62 -9.01 -20.68
N ALA A 155 -16.58 -10.21 -21.31
CA ALA A 155 -15.69 -11.32 -20.91
C ALA A 155 -14.19 -10.97 -21.00
N GLY A 156 -13.79 -10.02 -21.84
CA GLY A 156 -12.41 -9.54 -21.99
C GLY A 156 -12.08 -8.34 -21.10
N ALA A 157 -13.02 -7.84 -20.27
CA ALA A 157 -12.76 -6.65 -19.48
C ALA A 157 -11.78 -6.90 -18.33
N VAL A 158 -10.82 -5.97 -18.15
CA VAL A 158 -10.02 -5.78 -16.95
C VAL A 158 -10.59 -4.57 -16.20
N ALA A 159 -11.04 -4.75 -14.96
CA ALA A 159 -11.67 -3.65 -14.24
C ALA A 159 -10.67 -2.50 -13.97
N LEU A 160 -9.50 -2.83 -13.44
CA LEU A 160 -8.46 -1.84 -13.13
C LEU A 160 -7.07 -2.34 -13.56
N GLU A 161 -6.43 -1.60 -14.47
CA GLU A 161 -5.00 -1.71 -14.76
C GLU A 161 -4.25 -0.62 -14.01
N PHE A 162 -3.56 -1.02 -12.94
CA PHE A 162 -3.02 -0.08 -11.96
C PHE A 162 -1.50 0.00 -12.03
N PHE A 163 -0.99 1.21 -12.17
CA PHE A 163 0.43 1.54 -12.11
C PHE A 163 0.69 2.64 -11.10
N ALA A 164 1.65 2.42 -10.22
CA ALA A 164 2.15 3.42 -9.29
C ALA A 164 3.64 3.19 -9.00
N SER A 165 4.32 4.21 -8.49
CA SER A 165 5.73 4.15 -8.14
C SER A 165 6.01 5.05 -6.94
N ASN A 166 6.99 4.66 -6.11
CA ASN A 166 7.48 5.30 -4.88
C ASN A 166 6.48 5.42 -3.73
N THR A 167 5.24 5.70 -3.99
CA THR A 167 4.03 5.48 -3.20
C THR A 167 2.88 5.29 -4.17
N GLY A 168 1.84 4.58 -3.77
CA GLY A 168 0.64 4.40 -4.58
C GLY A 168 -0.35 3.47 -3.90
N GLN A 169 -1.63 3.75 -4.09
CA GLN A 169 -2.66 3.03 -3.34
C GLN A 169 -3.79 2.53 -4.22
N VAL A 170 -4.21 1.28 -3.94
CA VAL A 170 -5.59 0.85 -4.12
C VAL A 170 -6.17 0.66 -2.72
N TRP A 171 -7.11 1.52 -2.33
CA TRP A 171 -7.55 1.62 -0.94
C TRP A 171 -9.07 1.61 -0.84
N ASN A 172 -9.63 0.61 -0.13
CA ASN A 172 -11.08 0.48 0.04
C ASN A 172 -11.83 0.45 -1.31
N VAL A 173 -11.47 -0.50 -2.19
CA VAL A 173 -12.01 -0.61 -3.56
C VAL A 173 -12.74 -1.94 -3.73
N ALA A 174 -13.87 -1.90 -4.45
CA ALA A 174 -14.55 -3.11 -4.92
C ALA A 174 -14.43 -3.21 -6.45
N LEU A 175 -13.96 -4.36 -6.94
CA LEU A 175 -13.94 -4.72 -8.36
C LEU A 175 -14.90 -5.86 -8.58
N ARG A 176 -15.89 -5.70 -9.45
CA ARG A 176 -16.89 -6.73 -9.64
C ARG A 176 -17.30 -6.91 -11.09
N SER A 177 -17.74 -8.12 -11.39
CA SER A 177 -18.48 -8.44 -12.59
C SER A 177 -19.95 -8.60 -12.24
N SER A 178 -20.82 -7.83 -12.90
CA SER A 178 -22.27 -7.99 -12.84
C SER A 178 -22.79 -9.02 -13.84
N ASP A 179 -21.90 -9.69 -14.61
CA ASP A 179 -22.27 -10.79 -15.47
C ASP A 179 -22.76 -11.98 -14.62
N PRO A 180 -23.91 -12.61 -14.97
CA PRO A 180 -24.44 -13.75 -14.21
C PRO A 180 -23.47 -14.93 -14.08
N ALA A 181 -22.63 -15.17 -15.10
CA ALA A 181 -21.57 -16.18 -15.07
C ALA A 181 -20.28 -15.69 -14.40
N GLY A 182 -20.27 -14.47 -13.88
CA GLY A 182 -19.07 -13.85 -13.34
C GLY A 182 -17.97 -13.59 -14.39
N ALA A 183 -18.35 -13.48 -15.68
CA ALA A 183 -17.38 -13.31 -16.76
C ALA A 183 -16.66 -11.96 -16.65
N GLY A 184 -15.39 -11.93 -17.05
CA GLY A 184 -14.45 -10.84 -17.06
C GLY A 184 -13.05 -11.41 -17.04
N TYR A 185 -12.06 -10.70 -17.61
CA TYR A 185 -10.69 -11.21 -17.66
C TYR A 185 -9.99 -11.12 -16.32
N ALA A 186 -9.84 -9.90 -15.76
CA ALA A 186 -9.19 -9.69 -14.46
C ALA A 186 -9.83 -8.54 -13.67
N GLY A 187 -9.90 -8.68 -12.36
CA GLY A 187 -10.28 -7.58 -11.48
C GLY A 187 -9.16 -6.53 -11.45
N LEU A 188 -8.03 -6.86 -10.87
CA LEU A 188 -6.84 -6.01 -10.79
C LEU A 188 -5.70 -6.61 -11.62
N ASN A 189 -5.14 -5.80 -12.53
CA ASN A 189 -3.98 -6.17 -13.33
C ASN A 189 -2.83 -5.18 -13.09
N MET A 190 -1.65 -5.70 -12.72
CA MET A 190 -0.45 -4.93 -12.44
C MET A 190 0.78 -5.65 -12.98
N PHE A 191 1.64 -4.95 -13.71
CA PHE A 191 2.82 -5.57 -14.33
C PHE A 191 3.96 -4.57 -14.57
N GLY A 192 5.13 -5.09 -14.97
CA GLY A 192 6.31 -4.30 -15.35
C GLY A 192 6.99 -3.60 -14.17
N ASP A 193 7.68 -2.48 -14.41
CA ASP A 193 8.39 -1.71 -13.37
C ASP A 193 7.43 -0.98 -12.40
N ASN A 194 6.42 -1.65 -11.96
CA ASN A 194 5.35 -1.17 -11.12
C ASN A 194 5.68 -1.42 -9.64
N GLY A 195 5.30 -0.48 -8.78
CA GLY A 195 5.60 -0.49 -7.34
C GLY A 195 6.72 0.50 -6.96
N PRO A 196 7.05 0.64 -5.65
CA PRO A 196 6.30 0.08 -4.54
C PRO A 196 4.91 0.68 -4.43
N LEU A 197 3.95 -0.15 -4.01
CA LEU A 197 2.55 0.24 -3.86
C LEU A 197 1.85 -0.58 -2.76
N LEU A 198 0.75 -0.04 -2.23
CA LEU A 198 -0.08 -0.69 -1.23
C LEU A 198 -1.51 -0.91 -1.75
N VAL A 199 -1.95 -2.16 -1.77
CA VAL A 199 -3.35 -2.55 -2.01
C VAL A 199 -3.95 -2.95 -0.67
N ARG A 200 -4.93 -2.19 -0.16
CA ARG A 200 -5.54 -2.44 1.14
C ARG A 200 -7.06 -2.31 1.09
N GLY A 201 -7.76 -3.29 1.67
CA GLY A 201 -9.23 -3.28 1.67
C GLY A 201 -9.82 -3.49 0.27
N LEU A 202 -9.19 -4.33 -0.56
CA LEU A 202 -9.68 -4.67 -1.89
C LEU A 202 -10.62 -5.87 -1.84
N SER A 203 -11.79 -5.77 -2.47
CA SER A 203 -12.66 -6.90 -2.75
C SER A 203 -12.79 -7.13 -4.25
N VAL A 204 -12.67 -8.38 -4.70
CA VAL A 204 -12.81 -8.76 -6.11
C VAL A 204 -13.80 -9.91 -6.23
N ALA A 205 -14.86 -9.73 -7.02
CA ALA A 205 -15.89 -10.72 -7.21
C ALA A 205 -16.18 -11.01 -8.70
N GLY A 206 -16.08 -12.26 -9.08
CA GLY A 206 -16.12 -12.70 -10.50
C GLY A 206 -14.74 -12.70 -11.14
N PHE A 207 -14.68 -12.63 -12.47
CA PHE A 207 -13.50 -12.65 -13.34
C PHE A 207 -12.83 -14.02 -13.49
N ASP A 208 -12.03 -14.17 -14.54
CA ASP A 208 -11.12 -15.31 -14.70
C ASP A 208 -10.01 -15.27 -13.64
N TYR A 209 -9.41 -14.09 -13.47
CA TYR A 209 -8.38 -13.79 -12.49
C TYR A 209 -8.85 -12.69 -11.55
N GLY A 210 -8.78 -12.93 -10.24
CA GLY A 210 -9.09 -11.88 -9.28
C GLY A 210 -8.03 -10.77 -9.32
N ILE A 211 -6.77 -11.16 -9.10
CA ILE A 211 -5.60 -10.27 -9.15
C ILE A 211 -4.51 -10.93 -10.00
N ILE A 212 -3.92 -10.16 -10.90
CA ILE A 212 -2.67 -10.48 -11.58
C ILE A 212 -1.61 -9.49 -11.09
N SER A 213 -0.58 -9.99 -10.41
CA SER A 213 0.55 -9.21 -9.91
C SER A 213 1.85 -9.71 -10.55
N ASP A 214 2.35 -8.98 -11.54
CA ASP A 214 3.61 -9.23 -12.26
C ASP A 214 4.54 -8.01 -12.16
N CYS A 215 4.60 -7.42 -10.97
CA CYS A 215 5.37 -6.21 -10.71
C CYS A 215 6.85 -6.52 -10.55
N ASN A 216 7.70 -5.82 -11.30
CA ASN A 216 9.17 -5.93 -11.16
C ASN A 216 9.66 -5.38 -9.81
N GLN A 217 8.91 -4.45 -9.21
CA GLN A 217 9.14 -3.97 -7.86
C GLN A 217 8.11 -4.58 -6.89
N LEU A 218 8.06 -4.07 -5.67
CA LEU A 218 7.22 -4.66 -4.63
C LEU A 218 5.77 -4.24 -4.76
N ALA A 219 4.86 -5.22 -4.73
CA ALA A 219 3.44 -5.00 -4.45
C ALA A 219 3.09 -5.59 -3.09
N THR A 220 2.53 -4.75 -2.22
CA THR A 220 2.09 -5.11 -0.86
C THR A 220 0.57 -5.14 -0.81
N PHE A 221 0.03 -6.22 -0.25
CA PHE A 221 -1.42 -6.42 -0.15
C PHE A 221 -1.81 -6.67 1.30
N GLU A 222 -2.86 -6.00 1.75
CA GLU A 222 -3.44 -6.23 3.07
C GLU A 222 -4.97 -6.19 3.02
N HIS A 223 -5.63 -7.14 3.70
CA HIS A 223 -7.09 -7.27 3.75
C HIS A 223 -7.74 -7.35 2.36
N VAL A 224 -7.39 -8.40 1.63
CA VAL A 224 -7.92 -8.70 0.29
C VAL A 224 -8.98 -9.78 0.38
N ARG A 225 -10.13 -9.58 -0.28
CA ARG A 225 -11.19 -10.56 -0.43
C ARG A 225 -11.37 -10.94 -1.88
N LEU A 226 -11.33 -12.23 -2.17
CA LEU A 226 -11.48 -12.80 -3.52
C LEU A 226 -12.64 -13.79 -3.52
N ALA A 227 -13.58 -13.65 -4.45
CA ALA A 227 -14.72 -14.55 -4.52
C ALA A 227 -15.16 -14.83 -5.97
N ARG A 228 -15.50 -16.09 -6.25
CA ARG A 228 -16.09 -16.54 -7.52
C ARG A 228 -15.19 -16.29 -8.74
N GLN A 229 -13.87 -16.39 -8.58
CA GLN A 229 -12.97 -16.39 -9.73
C GLN A 229 -13.10 -17.71 -10.49
N ARG A 230 -12.94 -17.63 -11.81
CA ARG A 230 -13.18 -18.78 -12.70
C ARG A 230 -11.91 -19.58 -13.02
N LYS A 231 -10.72 -18.98 -12.85
CA LYS A 231 -9.43 -19.64 -13.13
C LYS A 231 -8.47 -19.59 -11.95
N ILE A 232 -8.17 -18.40 -11.41
CA ILE A 232 -7.23 -18.21 -10.30
C ILE A 232 -7.69 -17.03 -9.46
N GLY A 233 -7.66 -17.17 -8.13
CA GLY A 233 -7.93 -16.06 -7.22
C GLY A 233 -6.85 -14.97 -7.32
N PHE A 234 -5.63 -15.30 -6.92
CA PHE A 234 -4.47 -14.42 -6.91
C PHE A 234 -3.33 -15.05 -7.71
N LEU A 235 -2.95 -14.45 -8.82
CA LEU A 235 -1.81 -14.85 -9.64
C LEU A 235 -0.62 -13.92 -9.39
N SER A 236 0.41 -14.41 -8.68
CA SER A 236 1.67 -13.70 -8.46
C SER A 236 2.76 -14.25 -9.37
N ARG A 237 3.30 -13.43 -10.25
CA ARG A 237 4.36 -13.81 -11.20
C ARG A 237 5.73 -13.28 -10.85
N ASN A 238 5.84 -12.46 -9.81
CA ASN A 238 7.12 -11.84 -9.43
C ASN A 238 7.26 -11.74 -7.90
N LYS A 239 7.03 -10.57 -7.30
CA LYS A 239 7.20 -10.32 -5.87
C LYS A 239 5.91 -9.80 -5.27
N SER A 240 5.36 -10.52 -4.31
CA SER A 240 4.16 -10.09 -3.59
C SER A 240 4.28 -10.42 -2.11
N ILE A 241 3.90 -9.46 -1.27
CA ILE A 241 3.76 -9.64 0.17
C ILE A 241 2.29 -9.42 0.50
N VAL A 242 1.64 -10.43 1.07
CA VAL A 242 0.20 -10.49 1.28
C VAL A 242 -0.10 -10.81 2.75
N ARG A 243 -1.00 -10.05 3.38
CA ARG A 243 -1.55 -10.33 4.70
C ARG A 243 -3.07 -10.22 4.69
N GLY A 244 -3.75 -11.11 5.40
CA GLY A 244 -5.20 -11.05 5.56
C GLY A 244 -5.96 -11.33 4.25
N LEU A 245 -5.51 -12.34 3.48
CA LEU A 245 -6.21 -12.81 2.31
C LEU A 245 -7.37 -13.72 2.71
N VAL A 246 -8.58 -13.38 2.31
CA VAL A 246 -9.76 -14.26 2.37
C VAL A 246 -10.16 -14.61 0.94
N SER A 247 -10.21 -15.90 0.63
CA SER A 247 -10.57 -16.39 -0.71
C SER A 247 -11.71 -17.39 -0.61
N ASP A 248 -12.81 -17.13 -1.32
CA ASP A 248 -13.97 -18.04 -1.44
C ASP A 248 -14.12 -18.45 -2.92
N ASN A 249 -13.39 -19.49 -3.34
CA ASN A 249 -13.24 -19.87 -4.75
C ASN A 249 -13.32 -21.38 -4.99
N GLU A 250 -13.85 -21.78 -6.14
CA GLU A 250 -13.81 -23.15 -6.63
C GLU A 250 -12.49 -23.52 -7.32
N VAL A 251 -11.62 -22.54 -7.54
CA VAL A 251 -10.30 -22.67 -8.18
C VAL A 251 -9.19 -22.46 -7.15
N SER A 252 -7.93 -22.62 -7.55
CA SER A 252 -6.80 -22.30 -6.66
C SER A 252 -6.88 -20.85 -6.19
N ALA A 253 -6.81 -20.67 -4.88
CA ALA A 253 -6.84 -19.34 -4.28
C ALA A 253 -5.61 -18.51 -4.65
N VAL A 254 -4.44 -19.17 -4.74
CA VAL A 254 -3.17 -18.54 -5.09
C VAL A 254 -2.39 -19.41 -6.05
N VAL A 255 -1.83 -18.80 -7.09
CA VAL A 255 -0.75 -19.37 -7.90
C VAL A 255 0.41 -18.38 -7.85
N ALA A 256 1.56 -18.80 -7.35
CA ALA A 256 2.74 -17.94 -7.23
C ALA A 256 3.94 -18.54 -7.97
N SER A 257 4.63 -17.67 -8.71
CA SER A 257 5.88 -17.97 -9.40
C SER A 257 6.83 -16.77 -9.24
N GLY A 258 8.03 -16.86 -9.82
CA GLY A 258 8.99 -15.75 -9.78
C GLY A 258 9.88 -15.75 -8.56
N GLN A 259 10.19 -14.56 -8.02
CA GLN A 259 11.27 -14.41 -7.05
C GLN A 259 10.84 -14.63 -5.60
N GLY A 260 9.70 -14.08 -5.18
CA GLY A 260 9.29 -14.13 -3.79
C GLY A 260 7.80 -14.00 -3.55
N PHE A 261 7.30 -14.80 -2.60
CA PHE A 261 5.90 -14.76 -2.18
C PHE A 261 5.79 -14.92 -0.66
N THR A 262 5.23 -13.94 0.00
CA THR A 262 4.94 -14.01 1.44
C THR A 262 3.44 -13.93 1.65
N LEU A 263 2.89 -14.89 2.41
CA LEU A 263 1.47 -14.92 2.79
C LEU A 263 1.31 -15.09 4.28
N LEU A 264 0.70 -14.11 4.93
CA LEU A 264 0.46 -14.06 6.36
C LEU A 264 -1.04 -13.97 6.65
N ASP A 265 -1.51 -14.67 7.68
CA ASP A 265 -2.88 -14.53 8.21
C ASP A 265 -3.95 -14.71 7.12
N ALA A 266 -3.98 -15.88 6.44
CA ALA A 266 -4.88 -16.12 5.32
C ALA A 266 -5.90 -17.23 5.58
N GLU A 267 -7.11 -17.04 5.05
CA GLU A 267 -8.18 -18.03 5.07
C GLU A 267 -8.67 -18.32 3.66
N LEU A 268 -8.41 -19.55 3.19
CA LEU A 268 -8.70 -20.00 1.84
C LEU A 268 -9.81 -21.05 1.89
N ARG A 269 -10.97 -20.70 1.34
CA ARG A 269 -12.17 -21.55 1.36
C ARG A 269 -12.54 -21.97 -0.04
N ARG A 270 -12.97 -23.21 -0.17
CA ARG A 270 -13.59 -23.77 -1.36
C ARG A 270 -14.92 -24.38 -1.02
N PRO A 271 -16.00 -24.08 -1.75
CA PRO A 271 -17.26 -24.78 -1.59
C PRO A 271 -17.11 -26.28 -1.92
N GLY A 272 -17.61 -27.15 -1.03
CA GLY A 272 -17.51 -28.61 -1.18
C GLY A 272 -16.08 -29.14 -0.97
N VAL A 273 -15.88 -30.41 -1.31
CA VAL A 273 -14.58 -31.10 -1.23
C VAL A 273 -14.02 -31.31 -2.63
N SER A 274 -12.75 -31.03 -2.85
CA SER A 274 -12.08 -31.11 -4.13
C SER A 274 -10.68 -31.70 -4.01
N ASP A 275 -10.21 -32.30 -5.09
CA ASP A 275 -8.83 -32.76 -5.26
C ASP A 275 -7.83 -31.60 -5.51
N GLY A 276 -8.30 -30.33 -5.56
CA GLY A 276 -7.50 -29.16 -5.84
C GLY A 276 -6.57 -28.75 -4.70
N THR A 277 -5.58 -27.94 -5.04
CA THR A 277 -4.63 -27.29 -4.11
C THR A 277 -4.99 -25.82 -3.94
N ALA A 278 -4.96 -25.32 -2.69
CA ALA A 278 -5.29 -23.92 -2.43
C ALA A 278 -4.18 -22.96 -2.91
N ILE A 279 -2.92 -23.32 -2.69
CA ILE A 279 -1.74 -22.51 -3.08
C ILE A 279 -0.82 -23.34 -3.95
N GLU A 280 -0.59 -22.91 -5.19
CA GLU A 280 0.37 -23.51 -6.09
C GLU A 280 1.63 -22.65 -6.20
N LEU A 281 2.75 -23.16 -5.72
CA LEU A 281 4.06 -22.53 -5.79
C LEU A 281 4.84 -23.16 -6.96
N GLN A 282 5.01 -22.40 -8.04
CA GLN A 282 5.61 -22.87 -9.27
C GLN A 282 7.09 -22.49 -9.37
N GLY A 283 7.92 -23.45 -9.80
CA GLY A 283 9.38 -23.23 -9.89
C GLY A 283 10.03 -23.07 -8.52
N GLU A 284 11.13 -22.31 -8.49
CA GLU A 284 11.96 -22.11 -7.31
C GLU A 284 11.57 -20.84 -6.51
N VAL A 285 10.28 -20.56 -6.39
CA VAL A 285 9.81 -19.37 -5.66
C VAL A 285 10.26 -19.40 -4.20
N SER A 286 10.80 -18.28 -3.72
CA SER A 286 11.15 -18.09 -2.32
C SER A 286 9.90 -17.72 -1.53
N ALA A 287 9.29 -18.70 -0.84
CA ALA A 287 8.00 -18.52 -0.18
C ALA A 287 8.08 -18.62 1.34
N LEU A 288 7.31 -17.75 2.01
CA LEU A 288 7.00 -17.80 3.44
C LEU A 288 5.48 -17.82 3.61
N LEU A 289 4.97 -18.86 4.27
CA LEU A 289 3.56 -18.99 4.65
C LEU A 289 3.49 -18.97 6.19
N ARG A 290 2.61 -18.13 6.77
CA ARG A 290 2.40 -18.06 8.21
C ARG A 290 0.93 -17.85 8.53
N ASP A 291 0.41 -18.70 9.45
CA ASP A 291 -0.99 -18.68 9.89
C ASP A 291 -1.97 -18.69 8.70
N VAL A 292 -1.77 -19.69 7.82
CA VAL A 292 -2.58 -19.90 6.62
C VAL A 292 -3.45 -21.13 6.83
N SER A 293 -4.75 -20.99 6.60
CA SER A 293 -5.71 -22.09 6.62
C SER A 293 -6.37 -22.31 5.26
N ALA A 294 -6.65 -23.58 4.92
CA ALA A 294 -7.33 -23.95 3.69
C ALA A 294 -8.42 -24.98 3.97
N HIS A 295 -9.64 -24.71 3.56
CA HIS A 295 -10.81 -25.57 3.76
C HIS A 295 -11.43 -25.92 2.42
N GLY A 296 -11.87 -27.18 2.26
CA GLY A 296 -12.46 -27.69 1.01
C GLY A 296 -11.44 -28.06 -0.09
N TYR A 297 -10.16 -27.82 0.12
CA TYR A 297 -9.05 -28.24 -0.75
C TYR A 297 -8.42 -29.55 -0.22
N ARG A 298 -7.90 -30.38 -1.14
CA ARG A 298 -7.15 -31.58 -0.77
C ARG A 298 -5.84 -31.28 -0.06
N SER A 299 -5.17 -30.18 -0.47
CA SER A 299 -3.92 -29.73 0.12
C SER A 299 -3.88 -28.22 0.24
N LEU A 300 -3.24 -27.72 1.28
CA LEU A 300 -3.04 -26.29 1.50
C LEU A 300 -2.08 -25.72 0.45
N ALA A 301 -0.92 -26.35 0.25
CA ALA A 301 0.06 -25.84 -0.71
C ALA A 301 0.80 -26.98 -1.42
N ARG A 302 1.26 -26.71 -2.64
CA ARG A 302 2.10 -27.60 -3.42
C ARG A 302 3.24 -26.83 -4.06
N THR A 303 4.46 -27.38 -3.94
CA THR A 303 5.65 -26.99 -4.70
C THR A 303 6.02 -28.11 -5.67
N PRO A 304 7.00 -27.94 -6.57
CA PRO A 304 7.50 -29.03 -7.40
C PRO A 304 8.03 -30.25 -6.63
N SER A 305 8.53 -30.05 -5.40
CA SER A 305 9.17 -31.09 -4.58
C SER A 305 8.36 -31.54 -3.35
N GLN A 306 7.32 -30.80 -2.94
CA GLN A 306 6.59 -31.06 -1.70
C GLN A 306 5.11 -30.67 -1.79
N THR A 307 4.26 -31.44 -1.09
CA THR A 307 2.86 -31.09 -0.85
C THR A 307 2.61 -30.92 0.64
N LEU A 308 2.02 -29.79 1.03
CA LEU A 308 1.56 -29.52 2.38
C LEU A 308 0.08 -29.89 2.46
N ALA A 309 -0.18 -31.08 3.00
CA ALA A 309 -1.54 -31.65 3.07
C ALA A 309 -2.37 -31.08 4.23
N ASP A 310 -1.73 -30.66 5.32
CA ASP A 310 -2.43 -30.14 6.50
C ASP A 310 -3.23 -28.88 6.15
N PRO A 311 -4.47 -28.76 6.61
CA PRO A 311 -5.32 -27.59 6.33
C PRO A 311 -4.87 -26.32 7.06
N LEU A 312 -3.89 -26.40 7.91
CA LEU A 312 -3.34 -25.27 8.67
C LEU A 312 -1.82 -25.29 8.66
N VAL A 313 -1.22 -24.23 8.19
CA VAL A 313 0.22 -23.98 8.27
C VAL A 313 0.47 -22.84 9.26
N ARG A 314 1.08 -23.16 10.40
CA ARG A 314 1.49 -22.15 11.39
C ARG A 314 2.66 -21.30 10.89
N GLU A 315 3.69 -21.95 10.36
CA GLU A 315 4.80 -21.29 9.69
C GLU A 315 5.55 -22.29 8.81
N TRP A 316 5.83 -21.93 7.59
CA TRP A 316 6.57 -22.74 6.64
C TRP A 316 7.34 -21.83 5.65
N THR A 317 8.53 -22.26 5.29
CA THR A 317 9.37 -21.61 4.29
C THR A 317 9.78 -22.61 3.21
N SER A 318 9.81 -22.17 1.94
CA SER A 318 10.23 -23.01 0.81
C SER A 318 11.73 -23.37 0.82
N LYS A 319 12.53 -22.67 1.61
CA LYS A 319 13.96 -22.88 1.82
C LYS A 319 14.25 -22.83 3.31
N PRO A 320 15.34 -23.45 3.80
CA PRO A 320 15.71 -23.40 5.22
C PRO A 320 15.82 -21.97 5.76
N VAL A 321 15.41 -21.77 7.00
CA VAL A 321 15.62 -20.50 7.72
C VAL A 321 17.10 -20.29 7.95
N ILE A 322 17.63 -19.14 7.56
CA ILE A 322 19.02 -18.78 7.76
C ILE A 322 19.17 -18.11 9.12
N ARG A 323 19.95 -18.73 10.00
CA ARG A 323 20.20 -18.26 11.37
C ARG A 323 21.63 -17.81 11.51
N VAL A 324 21.86 -16.53 11.78
CA VAL A 324 23.21 -15.96 11.90
C VAL A 324 24.00 -16.60 13.05
N THR A 325 23.31 -16.96 14.13
CA THR A 325 23.89 -17.68 15.29
C THR A 325 22.89 -18.72 15.82
N ASP A 326 23.35 -19.62 16.69
CA ASP A 326 22.47 -20.58 17.37
C ASP A 326 21.46 -19.92 18.31
N ALA A 327 21.76 -18.71 18.79
CA ALA A 327 20.86 -17.87 19.56
C ALA A 327 19.74 -17.24 18.73
N SER A 328 19.88 -17.19 17.41
CA SER A 328 18.88 -16.58 16.52
C SER A 328 17.56 -17.34 16.53
N PRO A 329 16.40 -16.65 16.38
CA PRO A 329 15.09 -17.29 16.27
C PRO A 329 15.04 -18.38 15.19
N ARG A 330 14.22 -19.41 15.42
CA ARG A 330 14.00 -20.49 14.42
C ARG A 330 12.92 -20.17 13.41
N GLY A 331 12.21 -19.05 13.58
CA GLY A 331 11.12 -18.57 12.75
C GLY A 331 10.95 -17.06 12.87
N THR A 332 9.81 -16.55 12.40
CA THR A 332 9.43 -15.15 12.57
C THR A 332 9.25 -14.80 14.05
N LEU A 333 9.39 -13.51 14.40
CA LEU A 333 9.20 -13.05 15.79
C LEU A 333 7.73 -13.09 16.23
N ARG A 334 6.80 -13.16 15.30
CA ARG A 334 5.36 -13.07 15.58
C ARG A 334 5.02 -11.87 16.45
N LEU A 335 5.59 -10.71 16.07
CA LEU A 335 5.28 -9.46 16.77
C LEU A 335 3.78 -9.20 16.71
N PRO A 336 3.17 -8.72 17.80
CA PRO A 336 1.76 -8.34 17.78
C PRO A 336 1.50 -7.30 16.69
N ILE A 337 0.53 -7.56 15.83
CA ILE A 337 0.15 -6.68 14.73
C ILE A 337 -1.10 -5.92 15.16
N GLU A 338 -1.01 -4.60 15.18
CA GLU A 338 -2.18 -3.74 15.41
C GLU A 338 -2.64 -3.14 14.08
N GLU A 339 -3.96 -3.06 13.92
CA GLU A 339 -4.56 -2.37 12.78
C GLU A 339 -4.40 -0.85 12.94
N THR A 340 -4.23 -0.16 11.82
CA THR A 340 -4.21 1.30 11.81
C THR A 340 -5.51 1.82 12.41
N PRO A 341 -5.50 2.68 13.44
CA PRO A 341 -6.70 3.17 14.07
C PRO A 341 -7.65 3.83 13.07
N ALA A 342 -8.93 3.46 13.13
CA ALA A 342 -9.96 4.20 12.44
C ALA A 342 -10.13 5.57 13.09
N LEU A 343 -10.20 6.60 12.26
CA LEU A 343 -10.45 7.97 12.69
C LEU A 343 -11.88 8.35 12.35
N SER A 344 -12.61 8.88 13.32
CA SER A 344 -13.90 9.48 13.04
C SER A 344 -13.68 10.75 12.19
N VAL A 345 -14.30 10.81 11.02
CA VAL A 345 -14.31 12.02 10.20
C VAL A 345 -15.18 13.06 10.90
N GLU A 346 -14.57 14.19 11.24
CA GLU A 346 -15.31 15.31 11.82
C GLU A 346 -16.23 15.94 10.76
N PRO A 347 -17.39 16.50 11.16
CA PRO A 347 -18.25 17.25 10.25
C PRO A 347 -17.47 18.39 9.54
N LEU A 348 -17.81 18.66 8.27
CA LEU A 348 -17.08 19.63 7.43
C LEU A 348 -17.04 21.04 8.03
N GLU A 349 -18.03 21.42 8.85
CA GLU A 349 -18.10 22.71 9.53
C GLU A 349 -16.96 22.92 10.54
N LYS A 350 -16.36 21.81 10.99
CA LYS A 350 -15.19 21.84 11.89
C LYS A 350 -13.86 21.82 11.13
N TRP A 351 -13.88 21.71 9.81
CA TRP A 351 -12.69 21.71 8.99
C TRP A 351 -12.21 23.16 8.75
N VAL A 352 -10.95 23.39 8.95
CA VAL A 352 -10.33 24.71 8.78
C VAL A 352 -9.31 24.67 7.68
N SER A 353 -9.51 25.50 6.65
CA SER A 353 -8.53 25.69 5.58
C SER A 353 -7.31 26.45 6.09
N VAL A 354 -6.10 25.97 5.79
CA VAL A 354 -4.86 26.69 6.06
C VAL A 354 -4.86 28.07 5.38
N THR A 355 -5.59 28.23 4.27
CA THR A 355 -5.66 29.48 3.51
C THR A 355 -6.50 30.58 4.17
N ARG A 356 -7.19 30.27 5.28
CA ARG A 356 -7.86 31.31 6.11
C ARG A 356 -6.88 32.18 6.88
N PHE A 357 -5.63 31.76 6.97
CA PHE A 357 -4.58 32.46 7.71
C PHE A 357 -3.53 32.99 6.74
N PRO A 358 -2.98 34.20 6.99
CA PRO A 358 -1.97 34.76 6.12
C PRO A 358 -0.65 33.97 6.21
N PRO A 359 -0.02 33.68 5.07
CA PRO A 359 1.33 33.13 5.07
C PRO A 359 2.35 34.18 5.52
N GLY A 360 3.47 33.73 6.05
CA GLY A 360 4.64 34.57 6.28
C GLY A 360 5.45 34.79 5.00
N GLU A 361 6.55 35.51 5.13
CA GLU A 361 7.49 35.75 4.04
C GLU A 361 8.65 34.75 4.08
N LEU A 362 9.07 34.31 2.90
CA LEU A 362 10.23 33.45 2.69
C LEU A 362 11.08 34.01 1.55
N TRP A 363 12.36 34.19 1.80
CA TRP A 363 13.32 34.58 0.77
C TRP A 363 14.08 33.35 0.28
N VAL A 364 14.01 33.08 -1.01
CA VAL A 364 14.72 31.98 -1.69
C VAL A 364 15.76 32.54 -2.64
N GLU A 365 16.95 31.94 -2.65
CA GLU A 365 18.10 32.46 -3.42
C GLU A 365 18.35 31.70 -4.75
N ARG A 366 17.48 30.75 -5.08
CA ARG A 366 17.62 29.98 -6.31
C ARG A 366 17.39 30.84 -7.55
N LYS A 367 18.41 30.99 -8.41
CA LYS A 367 18.39 31.86 -9.62
C LYS A 367 18.12 33.34 -9.34
N GLY A 368 18.65 33.89 -8.21
CA GLY A 368 18.41 35.23 -7.72
C GLY A 368 17.48 35.23 -6.49
N ARG A 369 17.50 36.32 -5.75
CA ARG A 369 16.72 36.46 -4.52
C ARG A 369 15.26 36.75 -4.86
N HIS A 370 14.36 35.84 -4.49
CA HIS A 370 12.92 35.95 -4.72
C HIS A 370 12.13 35.84 -3.43
N ARG A 371 11.12 36.67 -3.25
CA ARG A 371 10.13 36.56 -2.18
C ARG A 371 9.13 35.47 -2.53
N LYS A 372 8.84 34.61 -1.56
CA LYS A 372 7.83 33.54 -1.61
C LYS A 372 6.98 33.58 -0.34
N GLU A 373 5.83 32.94 -0.39
CA GLU A 373 4.98 32.72 0.77
C GLU A 373 5.53 31.55 1.61
N ASN A 374 5.64 31.73 2.94
CA ASN A 374 5.91 30.69 3.90
C ASN A 374 4.61 30.30 4.61
N TRP A 375 4.15 29.07 4.40
CA TRP A 375 2.88 28.58 4.93
C TRP A 375 2.99 27.97 6.34
N ALA A 376 4.18 27.81 6.90
CA ALA A 376 4.35 27.32 8.26
C ALA A 376 3.64 28.21 9.32
N PRO A 377 3.73 29.57 9.30
CA PRO A 377 2.97 30.41 10.20
C PRO A 377 1.45 30.29 10.04
N ALA A 378 0.95 30.13 8.80
CA ALA A 378 -0.47 29.93 8.55
C ALA A 378 -0.97 28.59 9.12
N LEU A 379 -0.20 27.51 8.96
CA LEU A 379 -0.51 26.22 9.58
C LEU A 379 -0.48 26.33 11.11
N GLN A 380 0.51 27.02 11.69
CA GLN A 380 0.54 27.22 13.14
C GLN A 380 -0.69 27.99 13.63
N ALA A 381 -1.09 29.06 12.94
CA ALA A 381 -2.30 29.81 13.27
C ALA A 381 -3.58 28.95 13.14
N ALA A 382 -3.63 28.06 12.17
CA ALA A 382 -4.74 27.10 12.04
C ALA A 382 -4.78 26.12 13.22
N VAL A 383 -3.63 25.62 13.68
CA VAL A 383 -3.54 24.78 14.89
C VAL A 383 -4.01 25.57 16.11
N ASP A 384 -3.52 26.80 16.30
CA ASP A 384 -3.80 27.62 17.48
C ASP A 384 -5.26 28.16 17.47
N SER A 385 -5.97 28.07 16.35
CA SER A 385 -7.41 28.39 16.28
C SER A 385 -8.31 27.38 16.99
N GLY A 386 -7.77 26.23 17.42
CA GLY A 386 -8.52 25.16 18.06
C GLY A 386 -9.21 24.21 17.06
N ALA A 387 -8.83 24.24 15.79
CA ALA A 387 -9.37 23.34 14.77
C ALA A 387 -9.07 21.87 15.11
N SER A 388 -10.04 20.99 14.88
CA SER A 388 -9.83 19.53 14.98
C SER A 388 -9.32 18.93 13.66
N THR A 389 -9.72 19.48 12.51
CA THR A 389 -9.27 19.10 11.18
C THR A 389 -8.76 20.31 10.42
N ILE A 390 -7.53 20.22 9.93
CA ILE A 390 -6.90 21.26 9.11
C ILE A 390 -6.63 20.68 7.73
N TYR A 391 -7.04 21.39 6.68
CA TYR A 391 -6.80 20.95 5.31
C TYR A 391 -6.08 21.99 4.47
N PHE A 392 -5.36 21.47 3.47
CA PHE A 392 -4.69 22.24 2.44
C PHE A 392 -5.45 22.06 1.13
N PRO A 393 -6.12 23.10 0.59
CA PRO A 393 -6.78 23.01 -0.69
C PRO A 393 -5.86 22.46 -1.79
N ALA A 394 -6.40 21.56 -2.62
CA ALA A 394 -5.65 20.85 -3.65
C ALA A 394 -5.10 21.76 -4.75
N GLY A 395 -4.20 21.26 -5.56
CA GLY A 395 -3.75 21.91 -6.79
C GLY A 395 -2.77 23.07 -6.61
N ARG A 396 -2.19 23.29 -5.43
CA ARG A 396 -1.15 24.28 -5.20
C ARG A 396 0.03 23.75 -4.41
N THR A 397 1.15 24.48 -4.46
CA THR A 397 2.35 24.23 -3.67
C THR A 397 2.38 25.18 -2.46
N TYR A 398 2.53 24.60 -1.28
CA TYR A 398 2.68 25.31 -0.03
C TYR A 398 4.12 25.21 0.42
N LEU A 399 4.90 26.30 0.30
CA LEU A 399 6.27 26.32 0.78
C LEU A 399 6.26 26.41 2.30
N MET A 400 6.95 25.47 2.94
CA MET A 400 7.02 25.36 4.40
C MET A 400 8.45 25.54 4.86
N HIS A 401 8.68 26.43 5.84
CA HIS A 401 9.99 26.65 6.45
C HIS A 401 9.84 27.01 7.93
N GLY A 402 10.61 26.32 8.78
CA GLY A 402 10.55 26.48 10.23
C GLY A 402 9.67 25.45 10.92
N ASP A 403 9.51 25.60 12.22
CA ASP A 403 8.81 24.66 13.08
C ASP A 403 7.32 24.97 13.14
N VAL A 404 6.51 23.91 13.10
CA VAL A 404 5.06 23.95 13.35
C VAL A 404 4.73 22.96 14.45
N HIS A 405 4.11 23.43 15.52
CA HIS A 405 3.75 22.64 16.69
C HIS A 405 2.31 22.16 16.57
N ILE A 406 2.12 20.88 16.22
CA ILE A 406 0.80 20.25 16.13
C ILE A 406 0.37 19.80 17.52
N ARG A 407 -0.60 20.50 18.10
CA ARG A 407 -1.04 20.35 19.49
C ARG A 407 -2.55 20.61 19.66
N GLY A 408 -3.01 20.56 20.90
CA GLY A 408 -4.40 20.89 21.25
C GLY A 408 -5.40 19.90 20.67
N SER A 409 -6.48 20.41 20.09
CA SER A 409 -7.59 19.63 19.57
C SER A 409 -7.37 19.02 18.19
N VAL A 410 -6.24 19.29 17.52
CA VAL A 410 -5.98 18.77 16.16
C VAL A 410 -5.91 17.26 16.17
N LYS A 411 -6.78 16.61 15.38
CA LYS A 411 -6.84 15.17 15.15
C LYS A 411 -6.45 14.79 13.72
N HIS A 412 -6.60 15.73 12.78
CA HIS A 412 -6.39 15.45 11.37
C HIS A 412 -5.76 16.63 10.64
N VAL A 413 -4.66 16.39 9.94
CA VAL A 413 -4.03 17.32 8.99
C VAL A 413 -3.98 16.65 7.64
N ILE A 414 -4.74 17.18 6.67
CA ILE A 414 -4.90 16.58 5.35
C ILE A 414 -4.43 17.50 4.23
N GLY A 415 -3.52 16.99 3.40
CA GLY A 415 -2.93 17.72 2.28
C GLY A 415 -3.78 17.76 1.01
N LEU A 416 -4.79 16.91 0.86
CA LEU A 416 -5.60 16.74 -0.36
C LEU A 416 -4.73 16.62 -1.65
N GLU A 417 -3.61 15.90 -1.55
CA GLU A 417 -2.60 15.72 -2.61
C GLU A 417 -1.87 17.03 -3.00
N SER A 418 -1.93 18.04 -2.16
CA SER A 418 -1.14 19.26 -2.34
C SER A 418 0.35 18.99 -2.09
N VAL A 419 1.17 19.86 -2.65
CA VAL A 419 2.62 19.77 -2.47
C VAL A 419 3.03 20.62 -1.26
N ALA A 420 3.50 19.98 -0.18
CA ALA A 420 4.22 20.67 0.89
C ALA A 420 5.72 20.57 0.61
N ALA A 421 6.37 21.67 0.31
CA ALA A 421 7.74 21.65 -0.18
C ALA A 421 8.63 22.72 0.46
N VAL A 422 9.92 22.38 0.64
CA VAL A 422 11.00 23.35 0.77
C VAL A 422 11.83 23.27 -0.51
N VAL A 423 11.85 24.33 -1.29
CA VAL A 423 12.39 24.30 -2.66
C VAL A 423 13.85 24.75 -2.72
N ASP A 424 14.35 25.41 -1.70
CA ASP A 424 15.72 25.92 -1.67
C ASP A 424 16.62 25.02 -0.82
N PRO A 425 17.66 24.40 -1.39
CA PRO A 425 18.59 23.55 -0.63
C PRO A 425 19.36 24.29 0.47
N SER A 426 19.47 25.62 0.40
CA SER A 426 20.13 26.44 1.43
C SER A 426 19.28 26.66 2.68
N LEU A 427 17.96 26.42 2.57
CA LEU A 427 17.05 26.55 3.70
C LEU A 427 17.04 25.27 4.53
N SER A 428 17.02 25.43 5.87
CA SER A 428 16.61 24.35 6.76
C SER A 428 15.17 23.95 6.45
N GLY A 429 14.85 22.65 6.56
CA GLY A 429 13.52 22.14 6.27
C GLY A 429 12.43 22.68 7.19
N ALA A 430 11.21 22.27 6.95
CA ALA A 430 10.11 22.44 7.88
C ALA A 430 10.06 21.23 8.84
N ARG A 431 9.72 21.47 10.11
CA ARG A 431 9.45 20.40 11.07
C ARG A 431 8.00 20.48 11.54
N LEU A 432 7.27 19.39 11.41
CA LEU A 432 6.00 19.21 12.10
C LEU A 432 6.29 18.51 13.43
N ILE A 433 6.21 19.23 14.52
CA ILE A 433 6.49 18.75 15.87
C ILE A 433 5.16 18.41 16.54
N VAL A 434 4.91 17.13 16.72
CA VAL A 434 3.68 16.64 17.37
C VAL A 434 3.88 16.67 18.87
N GLU A 435 3.04 17.43 19.58
CA GLU A 435 3.13 17.69 21.03
C GLU A 435 1.77 17.47 21.73
N GLY A 436 1.81 17.47 23.06
CA GLY A 436 0.62 17.34 23.91
C GLY A 436 0.16 15.91 24.11
N ASP A 437 -0.76 15.73 25.07
CA ASP A 437 -1.22 14.42 25.56
C ASP A 437 -2.68 14.11 25.16
N ALA A 438 -3.22 14.75 24.13
CA ALA A 438 -4.60 14.46 23.68
C ALA A 438 -4.75 12.97 23.32
N GLY A 439 -5.78 12.31 23.87
CA GLY A 439 -5.91 10.85 23.86
C GLY A 439 -6.21 10.18 22.53
N ASP A 440 -6.68 10.94 21.53
CA ASP A 440 -7.02 10.38 20.22
C ASP A 440 -5.81 10.31 19.28
N PRO A 441 -5.74 9.36 18.35
CA PRO A 441 -4.68 9.35 17.35
C PRO A 441 -4.71 10.62 16.50
N LEU A 442 -3.51 11.10 16.11
CA LEU A 442 -3.35 12.14 15.12
C LEU A 442 -3.12 11.50 13.76
N LEU A 443 -3.88 11.91 12.75
CA LEU A 443 -3.65 11.55 11.35
C LEU A 443 -3.03 12.73 10.59
N ILE A 444 -1.90 12.48 9.91
CA ILE A 444 -1.32 13.38 8.90
C ILE A 444 -1.27 12.63 7.59
N GLU A 445 -1.95 13.14 6.55
CA GLU A 445 -2.07 12.39 5.31
C GLU A 445 -2.11 13.21 4.02
N ARG A 446 -1.82 12.51 2.90
CA ARG A 446 -2.07 12.97 1.53
C ARG A 446 -1.29 14.22 1.15
N PHE A 447 0.00 14.25 1.54
CA PHE A 447 0.94 15.29 1.13
C PHE A 447 1.93 14.75 0.10
N ASP A 448 2.11 15.46 -1.00
CA ASP A 448 3.17 15.24 -1.97
C ASP A 448 4.34 16.15 -1.68
N SER A 449 5.29 15.69 -0.91
CA SER A 449 6.50 16.45 -0.53
C SER A 449 7.78 15.84 -1.10
N MET A 450 7.67 15.15 -2.24
CA MET A 450 8.83 14.53 -2.89
C MET A 450 9.94 15.56 -3.12
N TYR A 451 11.16 15.19 -2.73
CA TYR A 451 12.37 16.05 -2.77
C TYR A 451 12.33 17.28 -1.85
N SER A 452 11.43 17.32 -0.88
CA SER A 452 11.40 18.36 0.15
C SER A 452 12.16 17.91 1.42
N LYS A 453 12.62 18.89 2.21
CA LYS A 453 13.23 18.67 3.53
C LYS A 453 12.16 18.88 4.62
N TRP A 454 11.21 17.99 4.68
CA TRP A 454 10.15 18.06 5.67
C TRP A 454 10.32 16.89 6.67
N THR A 455 10.38 17.21 7.96
CA THR A 455 10.52 16.26 9.06
C THR A 455 9.23 16.18 9.86
N VAL A 456 8.84 14.97 10.25
CA VAL A 456 7.79 14.73 11.25
C VAL A 456 8.48 14.25 12.53
N GLU A 457 8.38 15.05 13.60
CA GLU A 457 8.95 14.74 14.90
C GLU A 457 7.82 14.48 15.91
N ASN A 458 7.68 13.24 16.40
CA ASN A 458 6.69 12.91 17.42
C ASN A 458 7.29 13.01 18.82
N ARG A 459 6.83 13.97 19.61
CA ARG A 459 7.13 14.15 21.05
C ARG A 459 5.93 13.85 21.94
N SER A 460 4.78 13.59 21.34
CA SER A 460 3.51 13.35 22.02
C SER A 460 3.34 11.88 22.36
N LYS A 461 2.64 11.57 23.45
CA LYS A 461 2.19 10.19 23.78
C LYS A 461 1.02 9.72 22.91
N ARG A 462 0.45 10.58 22.07
CA ARG A 462 -0.62 10.20 21.13
C ARG A 462 -0.11 9.17 20.13
N ARG A 463 -0.98 8.26 19.72
CA ARG A 463 -0.72 7.44 18.54
C ARG A 463 -0.68 8.33 17.30
N LEU A 464 0.33 8.13 16.46
CA LEU A 464 0.52 8.89 15.23
C LEU A 464 0.23 7.99 14.01
N VAL A 465 -0.61 8.45 13.11
CA VAL A 465 -0.88 7.79 11.83
C VAL A 465 -0.37 8.70 10.72
N LEU A 466 0.57 8.19 9.92
CA LEU A 466 1.04 8.84 8.69
C LEU A 466 0.56 8.03 7.51
N ARG A 467 -0.12 8.67 6.54
CA ARG A 467 -0.71 7.96 5.40
C ARG A 467 -0.50 8.68 4.08
N HIS A 468 -0.03 7.94 3.08
CA HIS A 468 0.17 8.42 1.72
C HIS A 468 0.88 9.77 1.64
N LEU A 469 2.05 9.84 2.23
CA LEU A 469 2.85 11.06 2.28
C LEU A 469 4.34 10.77 2.08
N PHE A 470 5.07 11.82 1.71
CA PHE A 470 6.52 11.87 1.75
C PHE A 470 6.97 12.69 2.96
N ALA A 471 7.91 12.16 3.74
CA ALA A 471 8.66 12.90 4.75
C ALA A 471 10.16 12.64 4.53
N ASP A 472 11.01 13.67 4.71
CA ASP A 472 12.45 13.48 4.65
C ASP A 472 12.91 12.60 5.83
N GLU A 473 12.38 12.91 7.00
CA GLU A 473 12.69 12.21 8.24
C GLU A 473 11.45 12.04 9.12
N ILE A 474 11.34 10.88 9.75
CA ILE A 474 10.38 10.60 10.81
C ILE A 474 11.19 10.27 12.07
N SER A 475 11.09 11.11 13.10
CA SER A 475 11.83 10.98 14.34
C SER A 475 10.88 10.83 15.52
N LEU A 476 11.08 9.78 16.32
CA LEU A 476 10.24 9.49 17.48
C LEU A 476 11.02 9.76 18.76
N GLY A 477 10.58 10.75 19.51
CA GLY A 477 11.17 11.13 20.79
C GLY A 477 10.98 10.07 21.86
N ASN A 478 11.83 10.10 22.89
CA ASN A 478 11.70 9.17 24.01
C ASN A 478 10.33 9.30 24.68
N GLY A 479 9.63 8.18 24.87
CA GLY A 479 8.29 8.14 25.46
C GLY A 479 7.16 8.65 24.56
N ALA A 480 7.43 8.93 23.28
CA ALA A 480 6.39 9.21 22.30
C ALA A 480 5.47 7.98 22.08
N GLY A 481 4.25 8.25 21.61
CA GLY A 481 3.25 7.22 21.33
C GLY A 481 3.60 6.36 20.12
N ASP A 482 2.88 5.25 19.99
CA ASP A 482 3.04 4.27 18.91
C ASP A 482 2.65 4.85 17.54
N VAL A 483 3.22 4.30 16.46
CA VAL A 483 3.13 4.89 15.12
C VAL A 483 2.67 3.88 14.08
N PHE A 484 1.79 4.35 13.19
CA PHE A 484 1.27 3.61 12.03
C PHE A 484 1.67 4.34 10.75
N LEU A 485 2.31 3.63 9.83
CA LEU A 485 2.78 4.15 8.54
C LEU A 485 2.10 3.37 7.42
N ASP A 486 1.17 4.02 6.69
CA ASP A 486 0.43 3.41 5.58
C ASP A 486 0.83 4.09 4.26
N ASP A 487 1.56 3.40 3.37
CA ASP A 487 2.04 3.92 2.08
C ASP A 487 2.84 5.22 2.25
N VAL A 488 3.91 5.14 3.03
CA VAL A 488 4.77 6.27 3.39
C VAL A 488 6.13 6.15 2.70
N TYR A 489 6.61 7.27 2.19
CA TYR A 489 7.99 7.42 1.75
C TYR A 489 8.78 8.24 2.77
N THR A 490 9.96 7.77 3.15
CA THR A 490 10.88 8.54 4.00
C THR A 490 12.34 8.16 3.72
N HIS A 491 13.26 9.09 3.96
CA HIS A 491 14.68 8.77 3.92
C HIS A 491 15.15 8.13 5.23
N PHE A 492 14.64 8.63 6.36
CA PHE A 492 15.08 8.20 7.69
C PHE A 492 13.90 7.98 8.63
N LEU A 493 14.02 6.91 9.43
CA LEU A 493 13.08 6.58 10.49
C LEU A 493 13.85 6.25 11.77
N ASP A 494 13.70 7.06 12.81
CA ASP A 494 14.31 6.82 14.12
C ASP A 494 13.23 6.47 15.16
N ILE A 495 13.35 5.26 15.71
CA ILE A 495 12.45 4.69 16.72
C ILE A 495 13.20 4.62 18.04
N ASN A 496 12.58 5.08 19.11
CA ASN A 496 13.17 5.18 20.44
C ASN A 496 12.22 4.61 21.51
N GLY A 497 12.02 3.29 21.46
CA GLY A 497 11.17 2.55 22.39
C GLY A 497 9.73 2.30 21.91
N GLN A 498 9.25 2.95 20.85
CA GLN A 498 7.87 2.84 20.38
C GLN A 498 7.60 1.52 19.65
N LYS A 499 6.32 1.17 19.53
CA LYS A 499 5.85 0.20 18.53
C LYS A 499 5.53 0.93 17.23
N VAL A 500 6.03 0.38 16.14
CA VAL A 500 5.81 0.91 14.80
C VAL A 500 5.29 -0.18 13.88
N TRP A 501 4.15 0.06 13.25
CA TRP A 501 3.59 -0.80 12.21
C TRP A 501 3.60 -0.05 10.89
N ALA A 502 4.34 -0.58 9.93
CA ALA A 502 4.46 0.02 8.60
C ALA A 502 3.92 -0.92 7.52
N ARG A 503 3.15 -0.37 6.59
CA ARG A 503 2.54 -1.06 5.45
C ARG A 503 2.87 -0.30 4.16
N GLY A 504 3.60 -0.94 3.25
CA GLY A 504 4.05 -0.26 2.03
C GLY A 504 5.01 0.90 2.34
N LEU A 505 6.05 0.64 3.13
CA LEU A 505 7.07 1.64 3.47
C LEU A 505 8.13 1.70 2.37
N ASN A 506 8.39 2.89 1.85
CA ASN A 506 9.49 3.13 0.93
C ASN A 506 10.57 3.99 1.59
N MET A 507 11.80 3.47 1.66
CA MET A 507 12.96 4.20 2.21
C MET A 507 14.05 4.31 1.16
N GLU A 508 14.08 5.42 0.45
CA GLU A 508 15.09 5.73 -0.55
C GLU A 508 15.77 7.05 -0.24
N HIS A 509 17.08 7.10 -0.39
CA HIS A 509 17.81 8.35 -0.34
C HIS A 509 18.44 8.63 -1.71
N SER A 510 18.16 9.78 -2.29
CA SER A 510 18.48 10.06 -3.70
C SER A 510 19.94 10.39 -4.01
N VAL A 511 20.83 10.49 -3.03
CA VAL A 511 22.20 10.98 -3.25
C VAL A 511 23.27 10.02 -2.73
N ASN A 512 24.02 9.43 -3.67
CA ASN A 512 25.15 8.54 -3.37
C ASN A 512 26.35 9.21 -2.67
N ILE A 513 26.43 10.54 -2.72
CA ILE A 513 27.61 11.33 -2.29
C ILE A 513 27.73 11.39 -0.76
N GLU A 514 26.63 11.22 -0.03
CA GLU A 514 26.63 11.33 1.44
C GLU A 514 26.95 10.02 2.18
N ILE A 515 26.96 8.87 1.48
CA ILE A 515 27.24 7.58 2.13
C ILE A 515 28.68 7.55 2.68
N GLU A 516 29.61 8.14 1.96
CA GLU A 516 31.01 8.25 2.40
C GLU A 516 31.19 9.21 3.60
N ARG A 517 30.24 10.15 3.79
CA ARG A 517 30.29 11.17 4.84
C ARG A 517 29.46 10.84 6.08
N SER A 518 28.41 10.02 5.94
CA SER A 518 27.56 9.62 7.05
C SER A 518 27.02 8.20 6.86
N PRO A 519 27.49 7.21 7.62
CA PRO A 519 27.02 5.84 7.56
C PRO A 519 25.66 5.62 8.28
N ARG A 520 24.84 6.68 8.49
CA ARG A 520 23.54 6.56 9.15
C ARG A 520 22.65 5.56 8.43
N PRO A 521 22.09 4.54 9.11
CA PRO A 521 21.07 3.64 8.53
C PRO A 521 19.82 4.38 8.08
N ASN A 522 19.06 3.79 7.14
CA ASN A 522 17.74 4.33 6.79
C ASN A 522 16.76 4.25 7.98
N CYS A 523 16.82 3.17 8.77
CA CYS A 523 16.03 3.04 9.98
C CYS A 523 16.91 2.62 11.16
N VAL A 524 16.71 3.27 12.32
CA VAL A 524 17.26 2.85 13.60
C VAL A 524 16.11 2.50 14.53
N ASN A 525 16.04 1.23 14.95
CA ASN A 525 15.10 0.76 15.97
C ASN A 525 15.84 0.55 17.29
N ALA A 526 15.80 1.56 18.15
CA ALA A 526 16.41 1.52 19.48
C ALA A 526 15.35 1.16 20.53
N GLY A 527 15.39 -0.07 21.03
CA GLY A 527 14.51 -0.56 22.11
C GLY A 527 13.03 -0.72 21.74
N GLY A 528 12.63 -0.44 20.51
CA GLY A 528 11.24 -0.48 20.05
C GLY A 528 10.84 -1.84 19.44
N GLN A 529 9.57 -1.93 19.03
CA GLN A 529 9.04 -3.03 18.22
C GLN A 529 8.70 -2.50 16.83
N LEU A 530 9.40 -2.98 15.82
CA LEU A 530 9.20 -2.59 14.42
C LEU A 530 8.65 -3.77 13.62
N TRP A 531 7.44 -3.62 13.09
CA TRP A 531 6.85 -4.57 12.16
C TRP A 531 6.61 -3.89 10.80
N ILE A 532 7.14 -4.46 9.71
CA ILE A 532 7.01 -3.90 8.37
C ILE A 532 6.45 -4.92 7.40
N LEU A 533 5.27 -4.66 6.86
CA LEU A 533 4.66 -5.35 5.73
C LEU A 533 4.96 -4.58 4.45
N GLY A 534 5.98 -5.02 3.71
CA GLY A 534 6.36 -4.37 2.46
C GLY A 534 7.30 -3.19 2.64
N LEU A 535 8.57 -3.46 2.91
CA LEU A 535 9.63 -2.47 2.82
C LEU A 535 10.24 -2.50 1.41
N LYS A 536 10.23 -1.37 0.71
CA LYS A 536 11.06 -1.18 -0.47
C LYS A 536 12.18 -0.19 -0.15
N THR A 537 13.40 -0.46 -0.63
CA THR A 537 14.54 0.42 -0.39
C THR A 537 15.56 0.28 -1.51
N GLU A 538 16.36 1.32 -1.70
CA GLU A 538 17.46 1.38 -2.65
C GLU A 538 18.78 1.82 -1.97
N GLN A 539 19.86 1.89 -2.75
CA GLN A 539 21.16 2.43 -2.36
C GLN A 539 21.98 1.53 -1.41
N ALA A 540 23.17 1.97 -1.03
CA ALA A 540 24.17 1.17 -0.30
C ALA A 540 24.07 1.25 1.23
N ARG A 541 23.14 2.03 1.80
CA ARG A 541 23.03 2.17 3.26
C ARG A 541 22.53 0.88 3.92
N THR A 542 22.89 0.68 5.18
CA THR A 542 22.19 -0.25 6.05
C THR A 542 20.70 0.12 6.09
N LYS A 543 19.83 -0.85 5.83
CA LYS A 543 18.37 -0.61 5.71
C LYS A 543 17.74 -0.42 7.08
N ILE A 544 18.02 -1.36 7.98
CA ILE A 544 17.54 -1.30 9.35
C ILE A 544 18.68 -1.72 10.28
N ARG A 545 18.91 -0.91 11.32
CA ARG A 545 19.74 -1.24 12.47
C ARG A 545 18.84 -1.39 13.69
N THR A 546 18.80 -2.59 14.28
CA THR A 546 18.04 -2.88 15.49
C THR A 546 19.01 -2.96 16.66
N VAL A 547 18.78 -2.15 17.70
CA VAL A 547 19.70 -2.02 18.85
C VAL A 547 18.94 -1.97 20.17
N GLN A 548 19.64 -2.08 21.30
CA GLN A 548 19.12 -1.83 22.66
C GLN A 548 17.87 -2.65 22.99
N ALA A 549 17.95 -3.98 22.82
CA ALA A 549 16.84 -4.89 23.02
C ALA A 549 15.64 -4.68 22.06
N GLY A 550 15.81 -3.88 21.01
CA GLY A 550 14.79 -3.68 19.98
C GLY A 550 14.42 -5.00 19.27
N ARG A 551 13.23 -5.04 18.71
CA ARG A 551 12.71 -6.19 17.97
C ARG A 551 12.20 -5.76 16.62
N SER A 552 12.71 -6.35 15.53
CA SER A 552 12.31 -6.01 14.16
C SER A 552 11.87 -7.25 13.40
N GLU A 553 10.67 -7.19 12.81
CA GLU A 553 10.12 -8.21 11.92
C GLU A 553 9.78 -7.56 10.57
N VAL A 554 10.48 -7.94 9.50
CA VAL A 554 10.50 -7.19 8.26
C VAL A 554 10.29 -8.08 7.04
N TYR A 555 9.37 -7.70 6.16
CA TYR A 555 9.15 -8.31 4.86
C TYR A 555 9.50 -7.29 3.78
N SER A 556 10.53 -7.59 2.95
CA SER A 556 11.19 -6.53 2.19
C SER A 556 11.57 -6.89 0.75
N TYR A 557 11.75 -5.83 -0.04
CA TYR A 557 12.41 -5.80 -1.32
C TYR A 557 13.53 -4.75 -1.32
N VAL A 558 14.72 -5.15 -1.66
CA VAL A 558 15.91 -4.29 -1.73
C VAL A 558 16.41 -4.22 -3.16
N LEU A 559 16.52 -3.02 -3.71
CA LEU A 559 17.12 -2.79 -5.01
C LEU A 559 18.58 -2.31 -4.83
N ALA A 560 19.54 -3.17 -5.13
CA ALA A 560 20.94 -2.79 -5.12
C ALA A 560 21.26 -1.99 -6.40
N ASN A 561 21.47 -0.70 -6.25
CA ASN A 561 21.69 0.23 -7.36
C ASN A 561 22.89 1.15 -7.12
N VAL A 562 24.00 0.63 -6.58
CA VAL A 562 25.24 1.38 -6.30
C VAL A 562 26.47 0.60 -6.72
N ALA A 563 27.59 1.30 -6.93
CA ALA A 563 28.83 0.68 -7.39
C ALA A 563 29.48 -0.24 -6.34
N SER A 564 29.20 -0.02 -5.04
CA SER A 564 29.71 -0.80 -3.93
C SER A 564 28.75 -0.74 -2.76
N ASN A 565 28.55 -1.86 -2.07
CA ASN A 565 27.78 -1.98 -0.85
C ASN A 565 28.69 -2.41 0.31
N PRO A 566 29.46 -1.48 0.90
CA PRO A 566 30.43 -1.80 1.96
C PRO A 566 29.76 -2.10 3.30
N LEU A 567 28.55 -1.61 3.52
CA LEU A 567 27.79 -1.77 4.76
C LEU A 567 26.93 -3.04 4.72
N PRO A 568 26.60 -3.64 5.88
CA PRO A 568 25.59 -4.69 5.96
C PRO A 568 24.23 -4.19 5.50
N MET A 569 23.45 -5.06 4.85
CA MET A 569 22.07 -4.73 4.46
C MET A 569 21.19 -4.51 5.70
N PHE A 570 21.30 -5.42 6.70
CA PHE A 570 20.64 -5.33 8.00
C PHE A 570 21.65 -5.53 9.12
N GLU A 571 21.45 -4.81 10.23
CA GLU A 571 22.29 -4.91 11.43
C GLU A 571 21.43 -5.16 12.68
N ASN A 572 21.90 -6.07 13.51
CA ASN A 572 21.32 -6.40 14.80
C ASN A 572 22.38 -6.28 15.88
N CYS A 573 22.19 -5.41 16.88
CA CYS A 573 23.16 -5.22 17.96
C CYS A 573 22.46 -5.31 19.31
N ASP A 574 22.74 -6.34 20.09
CA ASP A 574 22.06 -6.60 21.37
C ASP A 574 20.51 -6.50 21.25
N ALA A 575 19.97 -7.18 20.23
CA ALA A 575 18.59 -7.06 19.79
C ALA A 575 18.11 -8.36 19.13
N VAL A 576 16.92 -8.35 18.52
CA VAL A 576 16.40 -9.49 17.74
C VAL A 576 15.77 -9.01 16.44
N THR A 577 16.19 -9.60 15.33
CA THR A 577 15.70 -9.24 13.99
C THR A 577 15.33 -10.48 13.19
N THR A 578 14.19 -10.45 12.53
CA THR A 578 13.81 -11.40 11.48
C THR A 578 13.45 -10.66 10.20
N VAL A 579 13.94 -11.15 9.08
CA VAL A 579 13.74 -10.51 7.79
C VAL A 579 13.51 -11.53 6.67
N SER A 580 12.45 -11.32 5.90
CA SER A 580 12.25 -11.90 4.59
C SER A 580 12.70 -10.89 3.54
N VAL A 581 13.57 -11.28 2.61
CA VAL A 581 14.12 -10.34 1.64
C VAL A 581 14.17 -10.91 0.24
N VAL A 582 13.77 -10.08 -0.72
CA VAL A 582 14.13 -10.25 -2.13
C VAL A 582 15.04 -9.10 -2.51
N GLU A 583 16.29 -9.40 -2.85
CA GLU A 583 17.25 -8.45 -3.40
C GLU A 583 17.30 -8.58 -4.91
N SER A 584 17.19 -7.47 -5.61
CA SER A 584 17.48 -7.38 -7.05
C SER A 584 18.64 -6.42 -7.29
N VAL A 585 19.48 -6.74 -8.27
CA VAL A 585 20.65 -5.93 -8.64
C VAL A 585 20.44 -5.36 -10.03
N LEU A 586 20.25 -4.05 -10.13
CA LEU A 586 19.84 -3.46 -11.41
C LEU A 586 21.02 -3.11 -12.34
N ARG A 587 22.18 -2.77 -11.88
CA ARG A 587 23.36 -2.40 -12.74
C ARG A 587 24.68 -2.41 -12.00
N ARG A 588 24.74 -2.85 -10.72
CA ARG A 588 25.86 -2.59 -9.83
C ARG A 588 26.08 -3.76 -8.86
N ALA A 589 26.76 -3.54 -7.76
CA ALA A 589 27.14 -4.59 -6.84
C ALA A 589 26.03 -4.93 -5.84
N PRO A 590 25.78 -6.22 -5.58
CA PRO A 590 24.92 -6.67 -4.50
C PRO A 590 25.54 -6.35 -3.12
N PHE A 591 24.72 -6.42 -2.06
CA PHE A 591 25.23 -6.39 -0.70
C PHE A 591 26.13 -7.61 -0.43
N ARG A 592 27.33 -7.41 0.11
CA ARG A 592 28.22 -8.51 0.50
C ARG A 592 27.77 -9.18 1.79
N VAL A 593 27.40 -8.37 2.79
CA VAL A 593 26.84 -8.82 4.07
C VAL A 593 25.34 -8.56 4.06
N LEU A 594 24.54 -9.61 4.23
CA LEU A 594 23.08 -9.51 4.20
C LEU A 594 22.52 -9.23 5.60
N LEU A 595 23.02 -9.92 6.62
CA LEU A 595 22.60 -9.70 8.00
C LEU A 595 23.82 -9.85 8.93
N GLU A 596 24.11 -8.80 9.68
CA GLU A 596 25.15 -8.80 10.72
C GLU A 596 24.49 -8.85 12.11
N ASN A 597 25.04 -9.65 13.01
CA ASN A 597 24.63 -9.78 14.39
C ASN A 597 25.79 -9.51 15.34
N GLN A 598 25.60 -8.60 16.26
CA GLN A 598 26.54 -8.30 17.34
C GLN A 598 25.86 -8.52 18.69
N CYS A 599 26.48 -9.32 19.56
CA CYS A 599 26.01 -9.61 20.92
C CYS A 599 27.16 -9.30 21.89
N GLY A 600 27.12 -8.13 22.53
CA GLY A 600 28.26 -7.60 23.27
C GLY A 600 29.47 -7.42 22.37
N SER A 601 30.57 -8.14 22.67
CA SER A 601 31.79 -8.14 21.84
C SER A 601 31.77 -9.18 20.72
N ALA A 602 30.88 -10.17 20.74
CA ALA A 602 30.78 -11.22 19.72
C ALA A 602 30.08 -10.71 18.47
N ARG A 603 30.68 -10.98 17.31
CA ARG A 603 30.12 -10.59 16.00
C ARG A 603 30.03 -11.80 15.08
N ALA A 604 28.92 -11.94 14.40
CA ALA A 604 28.68 -12.94 13.36
C ALA A 604 27.92 -12.32 12.20
N SER A 605 28.06 -12.87 11.00
CA SER A 605 27.37 -12.34 9.84
C SER A 605 27.04 -13.41 8.80
N GLU A 606 25.88 -13.28 8.15
CA GLU A 606 25.56 -14.01 6.94
C GLU A 606 25.96 -13.18 5.72
N THR A 607 26.83 -13.76 4.92
CA THR A 607 27.39 -13.15 3.72
C THR A 607 26.92 -13.89 2.47
N ARG A 608 27.08 -13.29 1.30
CA ARG A 608 26.84 -14.01 0.04
C ARG A 608 27.74 -15.24 -0.11
N ALA A 609 28.97 -15.19 0.40
CA ALA A 609 29.89 -16.32 0.37
C ALA A 609 29.39 -17.49 1.23
N THR A 610 28.98 -17.23 2.49
CA THR A 610 28.45 -18.27 3.39
C THR A 610 27.17 -18.91 2.84
N MET A 611 26.37 -18.13 2.13
CA MET A 611 25.10 -18.57 1.52
C MET A 611 25.25 -19.14 0.11
N LYS A 612 26.46 -19.24 -0.44
CA LYS A 612 26.74 -19.68 -1.81
C LYS A 612 25.99 -18.89 -2.89
N LEU A 613 25.83 -17.59 -2.66
CA LEU A 613 25.18 -16.64 -3.58
C LEU A 613 26.19 -15.81 -4.40
N GLU A 614 27.46 -16.16 -4.38
CA GLU A 614 28.50 -15.49 -5.18
C GLU A 614 28.21 -15.63 -6.67
N GLY A 615 28.40 -14.53 -7.41
CA GLY A 615 28.09 -14.48 -8.85
C GLY A 615 26.61 -14.35 -9.20
N THR A 616 25.68 -14.37 -8.24
CA THR A 616 24.25 -14.15 -8.51
C THR A 616 23.93 -12.67 -8.62
N THR A 617 22.97 -12.32 -9.49
CA THR A 617 22.47 -10.95 -9.69
C THR A 617 21.39 -10.55 -8.69
N GLY A 618 21.21 -11.30 -7.59
CA GLY A 618 20.19 -11.05 -6.57
C GLY A 618 20.15 -12.16 -5.55
N ALA A 619 19.29 -12.02 -4.55
CA ALA A 619 19.00 -13.04 -3.55
C ALA A 619 17.52 -13.03 -3.21
N ALA A 620 16.91 -14.22 -3.10
CA ALA A 620 15.54 -14.37 -2.62
C ALA A 620 15.55 -15.34 -1.44
N ILE A 621 15.34 -14.81 -0.24
CA ILE A 621 15.49 -15.52 1.02
C ILE A 621 14.18 -15.41 1.79
N PRO A 622 13.50 -16.53 2.04
CA PRO A 622 12.21 -16.50 2.71
C PRO A 622 12.31 -16.00 4.15
N LEU A 623 13.41 -16.34 4.86
CA LEU A 623 13.60 -15.86 6.23
C LEU A 623 15.06 -15.95 6.66
N MET A 624 15.60 -14.82 7.15
CA MET A 624 16.85 -14.72 7.92
C MET A 624 16.56 -14.23 9.33
N THR A 625 17.36 -14.68 10.29
CA THR A 625 17.17 -14.31 11.70
C THR A 625 18.48 -14.01 12.39
N ALA A 626 18.47 -13.00 13.27
CA ALA A 626 19.56 -12.64 14.17
C ALA A 626 19.04 -12.41 15.57
N GLY A 627 19.83 -12.73 16.60
CA GLY A 627 19.47 -12.53 17.99
C GLY A 627 20.55 -12.92 18.95
N CYS A 628 20.41 -12.50 20.21
CA CYS A 628 21.33 -12.75 21.31
C CYS A 628 20.64 -13.59 22.40
N ASP A 629 21.39 -14.50 23.07
CA ASP A 629 20.85 -15.42 24.08
C ASP A 629 20.11 -14.72 25.23
N LYS A 630 20.56 -13.54 25.60
CA LYS A 630 19.95 -12.75 26.69
C LYS A 630 18.59 -12.14 26.33
N MET A 631 18.12 -12.29 25.08
CA MET A 631 16.92 -11.66 24.52
C MET A 631 15.78 -12.66 24.24
N ARG A 632 15.96 -13.93 24.61
CA ARG A 632 14.96 -15.00 24.48
C ARG A 632 13.85 -14.93 25.51
#